data_45b87a51c46df289773168f38db3888b
#
_entry.id   45b87a51c46df289773168f38db3888b
#
_cell.length_a   1.000
_cell.length_b   1.000
_cell.length_c   1.000
_cell.angle_alpha   90.00
_cell.angle_beta   90.00
_cell.angle_gamma   90.00
#
_symmetry.space_group_name_H-M   'P 1'
#
loop_
_entity.id
_entity.type
_entity.pdbx_description
1 polymer ?
#
loop_
_entity_poly.entity_id
_entity_poly.type
_entity_poly.pdbx_seq_one_letter_code
_entity_poly.pdbx_strand_id
1 'polypeptide(L)'
;MQSLSLAHAQPTVSTPCSDEQLVASALQGDQSAFEAIMRRHNRVLFRAARGVVFDDAEAQDVVQETYLRAFTRLRDFQGDASLATWMARIAINIALDVLRKRSRSVPLAPQDLDHEPSPEHMMSFSAPQEVSPDSVLARTELRALLQSAIEGLPPIYRSVFILRAVQEMSVDEAAYCLQVTDAVVKTRYLRARSLLRDALGAQIEAHAESAFAFAGERCDQVVRYVVAELQQRHLIARH
;
A
#
# COMPACT_ATOMS: atom_id res chain seq x y z
N MET A 1 -10.39 42.70 -49.12
CA MET A 1 -10.94 41.49 -48.47
C MET A 1 -9.72 40.58 -48.19
N GLN A 2 -9.17 40.66 -47.01
CA GLN A 2 -7.99 39.86 -46.59
C GLN A 2 -8.53 38.78 -45.63
N SER A 3 -8.44 37.51 -46.05
CA SER A 3 -8.86 36.35 -45.26
C SER A 3 -7.75 36.01 -44.25
N LEU A 4 -7.99 36.24 -42.97
CA LEU A 4 -7.16 35.77 -41.87
C LEU A 4 -7.32 34.25 -41.70
N SER A 5 -6.30 33.52 -42.10
CA SER A 5 -6.17 32.09 -41.85
C SER A 5 -5.77 31.88 -40.40
N LEU A 6 -6.73 31.41 -39.57
CA LEU A 6 -6.46 30.92 -38.19
C LEU A 6 -5.75 29.56 -38.27
N ALA A 7 -4.43 29.59 -38.12
CA ALA A 7 -3.67 28.37 -37.93
C ALA A 7 -4.04 27.74 -36.58
N HIS A 8 -4.77 26.62 -36.63
CA HIS A 8 -4.99 25.71 -35.48
C HIS A 8 -3.61 25.13 -35.09
N ALA A 9 -3.04 25.65 -34.03
CA ALA A 9 -1.94 24.98 -33.33
C ALA A 9 -2.45 23.68 -32.74
N GLN A 10 -2.08 22.56 -33.34
CA GLN A 10 -2.32 21.23 -32.75
C GLN A 10 -1.50 21.13 -31.46
N PRO A 11 -2.05 20.59 -30.35
CA PRO A 11 -1.26 20.35 -29.17
C PRO A 11 -0.20 19.29 -29.52
N THR A 12 1.05 19.70 -29.53
CA THR A 12 2.19 18.80 -29.62
C THR A 12 2.10 17.84 -28.43
N VAL A 13 1.90 16.56 -28.71
CA VAL A 13 2.06 15.49 -27.73
C VAL A 13 3.55 15.51 -27.36
N SER A 14 3.87 16.23 -26.29
CA SER A 14 5.22 16.25 -25.75
C SER A 14 5.52 14.85 -25.20
N THR A 15 6.49 14.19 -25.85
CA THR A 15 7.08 12.95 -25.33
C THR A 15 7.40 13.16 -23.85
N PRO A 16 6.97 12.26 -22.93
CA PRO A 16 7.23 12.45 -21.51
C PRO A 16 8.73 12.54 -21.29
N CYS A 17 9.20 13.70 -20.79
CA CYS A 17 10.59 13.96 -20.48
C CYS A 17 11.14 12.85 -19.55
N SER A 18 12.32 12.28 -19.85
CA SER A 18 12.91 11.25 -19.00
C SER A 18 13.36 11.83 -17.65
N ASP A 19 13.55 10.99 -16.64
CA ASP A 19 14.06 11.43 -15.33
C ASP A 19 15.45 12.07 -15.46
N GLU A 20 16.29 11.57 -16.36
CA GLU A 20 17.63 12.14 -16.64
C GLU A 20 17.53 13.56 -17.20
N GLN A 21 16.60 13.80 -18.12
CA GLN A 21 16.36 15.12 -18.68
C GLN A 21 15.82 16.09 -17.62
N LEU A 22 14.91 15.63 -16.77
CA LEU A 22 14.38 16.42 -15.65
C LEU A 22 15.47 16.75 -14.63
N VAL A 23 16.34 15.81 -14.30
CA VAL A 23 17.48 16.05 -13.42
C VAL A 23 18.44 17.08 -14.02
N ALA A 24 18.76 16.95 -15.32
CA ALA A 24 19.63 17.93 -16.01
C ALA A 24 19.05 19.34 -15.99
N SER A 25 17.75 19.51 -16.25
CA SER A 25 17.07 20.80 -16.20
C SER A 25 16.98 21.35 -14.77
N ALA A 26 16.68 20.49 -13.78
CA ALA A 26 16.63 20.89 -12.38
C ALA A 26 18.00 21.39 -11.86
N LEU A 27 19.09 20.76 -12.30
CA LEU A 27 20.45 21.20 -11.98
C LEU A 27 20.80 22.59 -12.57
N GLN A 28 20.08 23.02 -13.61
CA GLN A 28 20.17 24.37 -14.17
C GLN A 28 19.25 25.37 -13.46
N GLY A 29 18.49 24.93 -12.46
CA GLY A 29 17.58 25.78 -11.68
C GLY A 29 16.18 25.92 -12.28
N ASP A 30 15.79 25.07 -13.23
CA ASP A 30 14.46 25.10 -13.82
C ASP A 30 13.41 24.63 -12.83
N GLN A 31 12.56 25.53 -12.32
CA GLN A 31 11.50 25.25 -11.40
C GLN A 31 10.52 24.20 -11.94
N SER A 32 10.20 24.24 -13.22
CA SER A 32 9.25 23.31 -13.83
C SER A 32 9.75 21.87 -13.80
N ALA A 33 11.06 21.67 -13.90
CA ALA A 33 11.68 20.35 -13.76
C ALA A 33 11.55 19.78 -12.33
N PHE A 34 11.74 20.63 -11.30
CA PHE A 34 11.50 20.21 -9.90
C PHE A 34 10.04 19.81 -9.68
N GLU A 35 9.08 20.60 -10.17
CA GLU A 35 7.66 20.30 -10.06
C GLU A 35 7.32 18.98 -10.79
N ALA A 36 7.86 18.76 -11.97
CA ALA A 36 7.64 17.53 -12.74
C ALA A 36 8.18 16.29 -12.00
N ILE A 37 9.38 16.37 -11.41
CA ILE A 37 9.96 15.31 -10.57
C ILE A 37 9.05 15.02 -9.38
N MET A 38 8.61 16.05 -8.66
CA MET A 38 7.72 15.87 -7.51
C MET A 38 6.42 15.20 -7.91
N ARG A 39 5.71 15.69 -8.93
CA ARG A 39 4.45 15.10 -9.40
C ARG A 39 4.59 13.66 -9.83
N ARG A 40 5.69 13.30 -10.49
CA ARG A 40 5.98 11.93 -10.94
C ARG A 40 6.24 10.98 -9.80
N HIS A 41 6.96 11.40 -8.78
CA HIS A 41 7.48 10.52 -7.73
C HIS A 41 6.76 10.60 -6.38
N ASN A 42 5.85 11.59 -6.16
CA ASN A 42 5.10 11.74 -4.92
C ASN A 42 4.47 10.43 -4.42
N ARG A 43 3.82 9.69 -5.31
CA ARG A 43 3.13 8.45 -4.97
C ARG A 43 4.10 7.37 -4.48
N VAL A 44 5.26 7.24 -5.12
CA VAL A 44 6.29 6.26 -4.76
C VAL A 44 6.87 6.59 -3.40
N LEU A 45 7.24 7.86 -3.19
CA LEU A 45 7.85 8.31 -1.94
C LEU A 45 6.88 8.24 -0.76
N PHE A 46 5.63 8.65 -0.97
CA PHE A 46 4.60 8.55 0.07
C PHE A 46 4.38 7.10 0.51
N ARG A 47 4.27 6.17 -0.43
CA ARG A 47 4.12 4.75 -0.12
C ARG A 47 5.36 4.18 0.60
N ALA A 48 6.56 4.55 0.18
CA ALA A 48 7.79 4.14 0.84
C ALA A 48 7.83 4.66 2.29
N ALA A 49 7.47 5.92 2.53
CA ALA A 49 7.36 6.50 3.86
C ALA A 49 6.31 5.76 4.71
N ARG A 50 5.09 5.54 4.18
CA ARG A 50 4.00 4.79 4.86
C ARG A 50 4.37 3.33 5.14
N GLY A 51 5.31 2.77 4.42
CA GLY A 51 5.91 1.46 4.74
C GLY A 51 6.62 1.45 6.10
N VAL A 52 7.06 2.59 6.59
CA VAL A 52 7.80 2.74 7.84
C VAL A 52 6.98 3.45 8.91
N VAL A 53 6.48 4.67 8.64
CA VAL A 53 5.65 5.44 9.58
C VAL A 53 4.17 5.05 9.44
N PHE A 54 3.38 5.29 10.51
CA PHE A 54 1.98 4.85 10.56
C PHE A 54 0.98 5.93 10.15
N ASP A 55 1.37 7.19 10.27
CA ASP A 55 0.51 8.35 10.07
C ASP A 55 0.72 8.99 8.71
N ASP A 56 -0.35 9.45 8.06
CA ASP A 56 -0.30 10.06 6.75
C ASP A 56 0.37 11.45 6.80
N ALA A 57 0.19 12.21 7.89
CA ALA A 57 0.84 13.50 8.06
C ALA A 57 2.35 13.31 8.26
N GLU A 58 2.77 12.36 9.11
CA GLU A 58 4.19 11.99 9.25
C GLU A 58 4.79 11.56 7.89
N ALA A 59 4.05 10.79 7.09
CA ALA A 59 4.52 10.38 5.77
C ALA A 59 4.66 11.57 4.79
N GLN A 60 3.74 12.54 4.86
CA GLN A 60 3.85 13.77 4.07
C GLN A 60 5.07 14.58 4.47
N ASP A 61 5.33 14.75 5.76
CA ASP A 61 6.51 15.43 6.27
C ASP A 61 7.80 14.74 5.81
N VAL A 62 7.83 13.41 5.85
CA VAL A 62 8.95 12.61 5.31
C VAL A 62 9.14 12.88 3.83
N VAL A 63 8.08 12.95 3.03
CA VAL A 63 8.17 13.24 1.59
C VAL A 63 8.71 14.65 1.33
N GLN A 64 8.23 15.65 2.07
CA GLN A 64 8.72 17.03 1.96
C GLN A 64 10.21 17.12 2.26
N GLU A 65 10.64 16.56 3.40
CA GLU A 65 12.04 16.52 3.79
C GLU A 65 12.90 15.71 2.80
N THR A 66 12.32 14.65 2.20
CA THR A 66 12.98 13.87 1.16
C THR A 66 13.32 14.75 -0.04
N TYR A 67 12.38 15.55 -0.54
CA TYR A 67 12.65 16.46 -1.66
C TYR A 67 13.67 17.52 -1.31
N LEU A 68 13.60 18.12 -0.14
CA LEU A 68 14.59 19.10 0.31
C LEU A 68 15.99 18.49 0.31
N ARG A 69 16.15 17.29 0.86
CA ARG A 69 17.46 16.60 0.87
C ARG A 69 17.89 16.14 -0.52
N ALA A 70 16.97 15.57 -1.29
CA ALA A 70 17.26 15.09 -2.64
C ALA A 70 17.70 16.24 -3.55
N PHE A 71 16.97 17.34 -3.57
CA PHE A 71 17.30 18.49 -4.43
C PHE A 71 18.57 19.20 -4.00
N THR A 72 18.86 19.28 -2.69
CA THR A 72 20.13 19.82 -2.20
C THR A 72 21.32 18.95 -2.65
N ARG A 73 21.11 17.64 -2.79
CA ARG A 73 22.14 16.67 -3.20
C ARG A 73 21.92 16.10 -4.61
N LEU A 74 21.17 16.79 -5.45
CA LEU A 74 20.83 16.28 -6.78
C LEU A 74 22.08 16.07 -7.67
N ARG A 75 23.16 16.82 -7.42
CA ARG A 75 24.47 16.63 -8.07
C ARG A 75 25.15 15.31 -7.70
N ASP A 76 24.80 14.72 -6.57
CA ASP A 76 25.35 13.44 -6.09
C ASP A 76 24.63 12.24 -6.73
N PHE A 77 23.55 12.47 -7.46
CA PHE A 77 22.83 11.41 -8.18
C PHE A 77 23.63 10.95 -9.40
N GLN A 78 24.20 9.75 -9.33
CA GLN A 78 25.09 9.19 -10.35
C GLN A 78 24.36 8.30 -11.38
N GLY A 79 23.08 8.00 -11.15
CA GLY A 79 22.31 7.12 -12.05
C GLY A 79 22.53 5.62 -11.85
N ASP A 80 23.24 5.18 -10.79
CA ASP A 80 23.46 3.76 -10.46
C ASP A 80 22.15 3.04 -10.12
N ALA A 81 21.14 3.78 -9.70
CA ALA A 81 19.77 3.34 -9.49
C ALA A 81 18.81 4.33 -10.15
N SER A 82 17.53 3.97 -10.32
CA SER A 82 16.52 4.92 -10.79
C SER A 82 16.39 6.11 -9.83
N LEU A 83 15.99 7.27 -10.34
CA LEU A 83 15.74 8.45 -9.51
C LEU A 83 14.71 8.15 -8.40
N ALA A 84 13.69 7.36 -8.73
CA ALA A 84 12.69 6.90 -7.77
C ALA A 84 13.31 6.07 -6.64
N THR A 85 14.18 5.11 -6.97
CA THR A 85 14.86 4.24 -6.01
C THR A 85 15.82 5.04 -5.11
N TRP A 86 16.58 5.98 -5.71
CA TRP A 86 17.49 6.83 -4.96
C TRP A 86 16.74 7.72 -3.96
N MET A 87 15.64 8.37 -4.39
CA MET A 87 14.81 9.18 -3.49
C MET A 87 14.07 8.32 -2.45
N ALA A 88 13.59 7.13 -2.81
CA ALA A 88 12.94 6.21 -1.87
C ALA A 88 13.89 5.80 -0.73
N ARG A 89 15.16 5.58 -1.01
CA ARG A 89 16.19 5.35 0.02
C ARG A 89 16.31 6.52 0.99
N ILE A 90 16.29 7.76 0.48
CA ILE A 90 16.32 8.96 1.33
C ILE A 90 15.06 9.00 2.20
N ALA A 91 13.87 8.77 1.63
CA ALA A 91 12.61 8.76 2.35
C ALA A 91 12.58 7.71 3.47
N ILE A 92 13.03 6.49 3.19
CA ILE A 92 13.08 5.40 4.17
C ILE A 92 14.02 5.76 5.31
N ASN A 93 15.19 6.33 5.04
CA ASN A 93 16.14 6.73 6.08
C ASN A 93 15.54 7.80 6.99
N ILE A 94 14.88 8.81 6.43
CA ILE A 94 14.18 9.84 7.22
C ILE A 94 13.07 9.20 8.07
N ALA A 95 12.24 8.33 7.48
CA ALA A 95 11.16 7.65 8.17
C ALA A 95 11.67 6.76 9.31
N LEU A 96 12.77 6.03 9.11
CA LEU A 96 13.42 5.24 10.16
C LEU A 96 13.96 6.11 11.30
N ASP A 97 14.48 7.30 10.99
CA ASP A 97 14.94 8.24 12.01
C ASP A 97 13.76 8.81 12.81
N VAL A 98 12.61 9.09 12.19
CA VAL A 98 11.38 9.47 12.87
C VAL A 98 10.95 8.35 13.83
N LEU A 99 10.91 7.11 13.35
CA LEU A 99 10.52 5.94 14.15
C LEU A 99 11.49 5.73 15.34
N ARG A 100 12.81 5.84 15.13
CA ARG A 100 13.81 5.72 16.18
C ARG A 100 13.70 6.81 17.25
N LYS A 101 13.40 8.05 16.85
CA LYS A 101 13.16 9.15 17.79
C LYS A 101 11.96 8.86 18.67
N ARG A 102 10.88 8.34 18.08
CA ARG A 102 9.65 7.96 18.79
C ARG A 102 9.87 6.81 19.76
N SER A 103 10.63 5.77 19.36
CA SER A 103 10.92 4.61 20.20
C SER A 103 11.83 4.93 21.39
N ARG A 104 12.66 5.97 21.30
CA ARG A 104 13.47 6.46 22.45
C ARG A 104 12.61 7.21 23.47
N SER A 105 11.45 7.70 23.07
CA SER A 105 10.51 8.38 23.96
C SER A 105 9.55 7.41 24.67
N VAL A 106 9.50 6.14 24.27
CA VAL A 106 8.71 5.06 24.89
C VAL A 106 9.60 3.81 24.97
N PRO A 107 9.84 3.22 26.16
CA PRO A 107 10.64 1.99 26.27
C PRO A 107 9.89 0.84 25.59
N LEU A 108 10.34 0.43 24.42
CA LEU A 108 9.88 -0.78 23.74
C LEU A 108 10.83 -1.91 24.02
N ALA A 109 10.30 -3.01 24.55
CA ALA A 109 11.01 -4.26 24.74
C ALA A 109 11.53 -4.81 23.39
N PRO A 110 12.71 -5.43 23.34
CA PRO A 110 13.22 -6.05 22.12
C PRO A 110 12.33 -7.24 21.75
N GLN A 111 11.69 -7.19 20.59
CA GLN A 111 10.99 -8.34 20.03
C GLN A 111 11.98 -9.17 19.22
N ASP A 112 12.06 -10.42 19.59
CA ASP A 112 12.96 -11.45 19.07
C ASP A 112 12.86 -11.62 17.54
N LEU A 113 14.02 -11.64 16.89
CA LEU A 113 14.21 -11.62 15.45
C LEU A 113 14.49 -13.00 14.84
N ASP A 114 14.22 -14.10 15.53
CA ASP A 114 14.59 -15.42 15.01
C ASP A 114 13.44 -16.43 15.11
N HIS A 115 12.73 -16.61 13.99
CA HIS A 115 12.10 -17.89 13.64
C HIS A 115 11.96 -17.98 12.13
N GLU A 116 12.62 -18.97 11.52
CA GLU A 116 12.51 -19.29 10.09
C GLU A 116 11.17 -19.99 9.81
N PRO A 117 10.43 -19.59 8.75
CA PRO A 117 9.36 -20.40 8.20
C PRO A 117 9.77 -21.07 6.88
N SER A 118 9.44 -22.35 6.79
CA SER A 118 9.53 -23.21 5.60
C SER A 118 8.83 -22.63 4.36
N PRO A 119 9.35 -22.91 3.15
CA PRO A 119 8.80 -22.35 1.92
C PRO A 119 7.74 -23.30 1.34
N GLU A 120 6.45 -22.91 1.39
CA GLU A 120 5.45 -23.54 0.51
C GLU A 120 4.33 -22.57 0.08
N HIS A 121 4.01 -22.67 -1.22
CA HIS A 121 2.88 -22.17 -1.98
C HIS A 121 2.84 -20.69 -2.40
N MET A 122 3.24 -20.51 -3.65
CA MET A 122 2.85 -19.34 -4.46
C MET A 122 1.40 -19.49 -4.93
N MET A 123 0.51 -18.58 -4.52
CA MET A 123 -0.77 -18.38 -5.20
C MET A 123 -0.77 -17.05 -5.93
N SER A 124 -1.02 -17.14 -7.23
CA SER A 124 -1.27 -15.99 -8.13
C SER A 124 -2.70 -15.48 -7.91
N PHE A 125 -2.84 -14.20 -7.64
CA PHE A 125 -4.15 -13.53 -7.65
C PHE A 125 -4.40 -12.91 -9.01
N SER A 126 -5.35 -13.50 -9.79
CA SER A 126 -5.93 -12.85 -10.97
C SER A 126 -7.09 -11.96 -10.51
N ALA A 127 -7.10 -10.72 -10.97
CA ALA A 127 -8.16 -9.77 -10.71
C ALA A 127 -9.43 -10.13 -11.51
N PRO A 128 -10.63 -10.17 -10.90
CA PRO A 128 -11.89 -10.30 -11.63
C PRO A 128 -12.27 -8.97 -12.28
N GLN A 129 -12.65 -9.06 -13.54
CA GLN A 129 -13.18 -7.98 -14.34
C GLN A 129 -14.71 -8.16 -14.39
N GLU A 130 -15.46 -7.25 -13.74
CA GLU A 130 -16.80 -6.78 -14.16
C GLU A 130 -17.38 -5.82 -13.11
N VAL A 131 -17.92 -4.69 -13.59
CA VAL A 131 -18.28 -3.54 -12.73
C VAL A 131 -19.81 -3.51 -12.57
N SER A 132 -20.31 -4.00 -11.42
CA SER A 132 -21.65 -3.71 -10.93
C SER A 132 -21.57 -2.81 -9.68
N PRO A 133 -22.65 -2.08 -9.29
CA PRO A 133 -22.66 -1.23 -8.08
C PRO A 133 -22.25 -2.01 -6.81
N ASP A 134 -22.70 -3.24 -6.66
CA ASP A 134 -22.31 -4.14 -5.54
C ASP A 134 -20.81 -4.45 -5.59
N SER A 135 -20.21 -4.52 -6.78
CA SER A 135 -18.77 -4.77 -6.94
C SER A 135 -17.92 -3.56 -6.51
N VAL A 136 -18.45 -2.33 -6.56
CA VAL A 136 -17.76 -1.12 -6.08
C VAL A 136 -17.68 -1.12 -4.55
N LEU A 137 -18.77 -1.48 -3.87
CA LEU A 137 -18.81 -1.61 -2.42
C LEU A 137 -17.86 -2.71 -1.93
N ALA A 138 -17.98 -3.91 -2.51
CA ALA A 138 -17.10 -5.04 -2.20
C ALA A 138 -15.61 -4.73 -2.43
N ARG A 139 -15.27 -3.98 -3.49
CA ARG A 139 -13.89 -3.53 -3.74
C ARG A 139 -13.40 -2.52 -2.70
N THR A 140 -14.29 -1.66 -2.22
CA THR A 140 -13.95 -0.67 -1.20
C THR A 140 -13.70 -1.36 0.14
N GLU A 141 -14.54 -2.31 0.52
CA GLU A 141 -14.37 -3.12 1.72
C GLU A 141 -13.10 -3.98 1.66
N LEU A 142 -12.87 -4.67 0.54
CA LEU A 142 -11.64 -5.45 0.34
C LEU A 142 -10.39 -4.57 0.42
N ARG A 143 -10.44 -3.35 -0.14
CA ARG A 143 -9.32 -2.41 -0.05
C ARG A 143 -9.07 -2.00 1.39
N ALA A 144 -10.12 -1.70 2.15
CA ALA A 144 -10.01 -1.34 3.57
C ALA A 144 -9.44 -2.49 4.41
N LEU A 145 -9.88 -3.74 4.16
CA LEU A 145 -9.35 -4.93 4.80
C LEU A 145 -7.86 -5.14 4.50
N LEU A 146 -7.47 -5.04 3.23
CA LEU A 146 -6.07 -5.15 2.81
C LEU A 146 -5.21 -4.04 3.42
N GLN A 147 -5.71 -2.81 3.43
CA GLN A 147 -4.99 -1.68 4.02
C GLN A 147 -4.78 -1.90 5.52
N SER A 148 -5.83 -2.28 6.26
CA SER A 148 -5.75 -2.58 7.70
C SER A 148 -4.76 -3.72 7.99
N ALA A 149 -4.78 -4.79 7.20
CA ALA A 149 -3.85 -5.91 7.35
C ALA A 149 -2.39 -5.49 7.11
N ILE A 150 -2.14 -4.67 6.07
CA ILE A 150 -0.80 -4.14 5.79
C ILE A 150 -0.33 -3.19 6.89
N GLU A 151 -1.20 -2.33 7.39
CA GLU A 151 -0.90 -1.41 8.49
C GLU A 151 -0.63 -2.15 9.80
N GLY A 152 -1.25 -3.31 10.02
CA GLY A 152 -0.98 -4.19 11.15
C GLY A 152 0.38 -4.89 11.13
N LEU A 153 1.08 -4.90 9.99
CA LEU A 153 2.43 -5.49 9.94
C LEU A 153 3.44 -4.68 10.75
N PRO A 154 4.37 -5.34 11.47
CA PRO A 154 5.53 -4.66 12.01
C PRO A 154 6.30 -3.87 10.94
N PRO A 155 6.86 -2.67 11.26
CA PRO A 155 7.50 -1.78 10.27
C PRO A 155 8.57 -2.46 9.40
N ILE A 156 9.34 -3.39 9.98
CA ILE A 156 10.41 -4.13 9.27
C ILE A 156 9.86 -5.07 8.16
N TYR A 157 8.67 -5.61 8.32
CA TYR A 157 8.00 -6.46 7.35
C TYR A 157 7.16 -5.63 6.39
N ARG A 158 6.47 -4.60 6.90
CA ARG A 158 5.63 -3.69 6.12
C ARG A 158 6.45 -2.93 5.07
N SER A 159 7.61 -2.38 5.44
CA SER A 159 8.49 -1.66 4.51
C SER A 159 8.93 -2.56 3.35
N VAL A 160 9.38 -3.78 3.63
CA VAL A 160 9.76 -4.74 2.59
C VAL A 160 8.55 -5.10 1.71
N PHE A 161 7.38 -5.33 2.31
CA PHE A 161 6.16 -5.66 1.56
C PHE A 161 5.75 -4.52 0.62
N ILE A 162 5.75 -3.28 1.09
CA ILE A 162 5.42 -2.10 0.26
C ILE A 162 6.40 -1.96 -0.91
N LEU A 163 7.70 -2.08 -0.69
CA LEU A 163 8.69 -1.97 -1.76
C LEU A 163 8.56 -3.08 -2.79
N ARG A 164 8.38 -4.34 -2.34
CA ARG A 164 8.36 -5.50 -3.23
C ARG A 164 7.02 -5.75 -3.92
N ALA A 165 5.90 -5.65 -3.19
CA ALA A 165 4.58 -6.00 -3.71
C ALA A 165 3.79 -4.79 -4.25
N VAL A 166 4.01 -3.59 -3.71
CA VAL A 166 3.22 -2.41 -4.08
C VAL A 166 3.99 -1.48 -5.03
N GLN A 167 5.32 -1.41 -4.88
CA GLN A 167 6.22 -0.62 -5.72
C GLN A 167 6.92 -1.46 -6.80
N GLU A 168 6.77 -2.78 -6.74
CA GLU A 168 7.35 -3.73 -7.70
C GLU A 168 8.89 -3.63 -7.84
N MET A 169 9.56 -3.09 -6.83
CA MET A 169 11.01 -3.00 -6.81
C MET A 169 11.65 -4.39 -6.83
N SER A 170 12.80 -4.53 -7.48
CA SER A 170 13.62 -5.73 -7.41
C SER A 170 14.13 -6.02 -5.98
N VAL A 171 14.66 -7.21 -5.74
CA VAL A 171 15.26 -7.53 -4.43
C VAL A 171 16.43 -6.59 -4.15
N ASP A 172 17.27 -6.34 -5.16
CA ASP A 172 18.45 -5.49 -5.06
C ASP A 172 18.08 -4.03 -4.76
N GLU A 173 17.06 -3.49 -5.44
CA GLU A 173 16.55 -2.15 -5.18
C GLU A 173 15.97 -2.01 -3.77
N ALA A 174 15.19 -3.01 -3.32
CA ALA A 174 14.65 -3.01 -1.96
C ALA A 174 15.76 -3.15 -0.90
N ALA A 175 16.78 -3.97 -1.17
CA ALA A 175 17.97 -4.11 -0.32
C ALA A 175 18.75 -2.78 -0.24
N TYR A 176 18.94 -2.12 -1.38
CA TYR A 176 19.55 -0.80 -1.46
C TYR A 176 18.77 0.25 -0.65
N CYS A 177 17.45 0.28 -0.80
CA CYS A 177 16.59 1.24 -0.08
C CYS A 177 16.61 1.02 1.44
N LEU A 178 16.56 -0.25 1.88
CA LEU A 178 16.48 -0.62 3.29
C LEU A 178 17.85 -0.76 3.97
N GLN A 179 18.96 -0.69 3.20
CA GLN A 179 20.33 -0.91 3.68
C GLN A 179 20.51 -2.26 4.38
N VAL A 180 19.96 -3.30 3.79
CA VAL A 180 20.05 -4.70 4.24
C VAL A 180 20.50 -5.58 3.10
N THR A 181 20.84 -6.85 3.39
CA THR A 181 21.20 -7.82 2.35
C THR A 181 19.96 -8.36 1.63
N ASP A 182 20.16 -8.88 0.43
CA ASP A 182 19.12 -9.56 -0.38
C ASP A 182 18.45 -10.71 0.37
N ALA A 183 19.24 -11.48 1.12
CA ALA A 183 18.73 -12.56 1.94
C ALA A 183 17.73 -12.05 2.99
N VAL A 184 18.04 -10.94 3.64
CA VAL A 184 17.15 -10.29 4.61
C VAL A 184 15.87 -9.79 3.93
N VAL A 185 15.96 -9.20 2.74
CA VAL A 185 14.76 -8.79 1.96
C VAL A 185 13.88 -10.00 1.68
N LYS A 186 14.46 -11.10 1.16
CA LYS A 186 13.72 -12.32 0.83
C LYS A 186 13.02 -12.90 2.05
N THR A 187 13.73 -13.07 3.16
CA THR A 187 13.18 -13.61 4.41
C THR A 187 12.07 -12.71 4.97
N ARG A 188 12.31 -11.40 5.07
CA ARG A 188 11.30 -10.46 5.56
C ARG A 188 10.07 -10.40 4.66
N TYR A 189 10.24 -10.51 3.35
CA TYR A 189 9.11 -10.53 2.40
C TYR A 189 8.25 -11.79 2.57
N LEU A 190 8.88 -12.97 2.71
CA LEU A 190 8.16 -14.21 2.99
C LEU A 190 7.39 -14.12 4.31
N ARG A 191 8.00 -13.60 5.36
CA ARG A 191 7.35 -13.41 6.67
C ARG A 191 6.19 -12.42 6.59
N ALA A 192 6.36 -11.30 5.88
CA ALA A 192 5.29 -10.34 5.65
C ALA A 192 4.07 -10.98 4.97
N ARG A 193 4.31 -11.81 3.94
CA ARG A 193 3.24 -12.53 3.24
C ARG A 193 2.53 -13.55 4.13
N SER A 194 3.27 -14.25 4.99
CA SER A 194 2.67 -15.17 5.96
C SER A 194 1.76 -14.42 6.94
N LEU A 195 2.27 -13.36 7.57
CA LEU A 195 1.49 -12.56 8.51
C LEU A 195 0.23 -11.95 7.87
N LEU A 196 0.33 -11.49 6.63
CA LEU A 196 -0.83 -10.98 5.90
C LEU A 196 -1.85 -12.07 5.60
N ARG A 197 -1.40 -13.27 5.22
CA ARG A 197 -2.31 -14.40 4.99
C ARG A 197 -3.07 -14.76 6.25
N ASP A 198 -2.38 -14.83 7.39
CA ASP A 198 -2.96 -15.18 8.68
C ASP A 198 -3.97 -14.10 9.12
N ALA A 199 -3.61 -12.81 8.99
CA ALA A 199 -4.50 -11.70 9.32
C ALA A 199 -5.75 -11.65 8.44
N LEU A 200 -5.60 -11.86 7.13
CA LEU A 200 -6.72 -11.87 6.18
C LEU A 200 -7.58 -13.12 6.35
N GLY A 201 -6.98 -14.28 6.65
CA GLY A 201 -7.70 -15.52 6.94
C GLY A 201 -8.64 -15.35 8.13
N ALA A 202 -8.14 -14.84 9.24
CA ALA A 202 -8.95 -14.57 10.44
C ALA A 202 -10.10 -13.58 10.15
N GLN A 203 -9.87 -12.55 9.34
CA GLN A 203 -10.92 -11.59 8.97
C GLN A 203 -11.98 -12.21 8.05
N ILE A 204 -11.57 -13.07 7.10
CA ILE A 204 -12.48 -13.77 6.20
C ILE A 204 -13.34 -14.74 7.00
N GLU A 205 -12.78 -15.50 7.96
CA GLU A 205 -13.51 -16.40 8.84
C GLU A 205 -14.56 -15.65 9.67
N ALA A 206 -14.18 -14.55 10.31
CA ALA A 206 -15.10 -13.71 11.07
C ALA A 206 -16.26 -13.15 10.22
N HIS A 207 -15.99 -12.77 8.98
CA HIS A 207 -17.04 -12.30 8.05
C HIS A 207 -17.91 -13.45 7.54
N ALA A 208 -17.33 -14.63 7.30
CA ALA A 208 -18.07 -15.82 6.88
C ALA A 208 -19.07 -16.27 7.95
N GLU A 209 -18.67 -16.28 9.22
CA GLU A 209 -19.57 -16.55 10.34
C GLU A 209 -20.75 -15.57 10.38
N SER A 210 -20.49 -14.28 10.18
CA SER A 210 -21.53 -13.25 10.17
C SER A 210 -22.44 -13.34 8.95
N ALA A 211 -21.91 -13.72 7.78
CA ALA A 211 -22.67 -13.84 6.52
C ALA A 211 -23.69 -14.99 6.56
N PHE A 212 -23.41 -16.05 7.31
CA PHE A 212 -24.30 -17.20 7.49
C PHE A 212 -25.00 -17.19 8.84
N ALA A 213 -24.92 -16.11 9.59
CA ALA A 213 -25.62 -15.98 10.87
C ALA A 213 -27.14 -16.06 10.64
N PHE A 214 -27.75 -17.13 11.18
CA PHE A 214 -29.18 -17.34 11.20
C PHE A 214 -29.72 -16.95 12.58
N ALA A 215 -29.93 -15.65 12.79
CA ALA A 215 -30.40 -15.08 14.05
C ALA A 215 -31.38 -13.91 13.83
N GLY A 216 -31.98 -13.42 14.88
CA GLY A 216 -32.91 -12.30 14.86
C GLY A 216 -34.16 -12.56 14.03
N GLU A 217 -34.60 -11.57 13.27
CA GLU A 217 -35.88 -11.60 12.57
C GLU A 217 -36.08 -12.81 11.63
N ARG A 218 -35.01 -13.32 10.99
CA ARG A 218 -35.07 -14.51 10.13
C ARG A 218 -35.36 -15.77 10.96
N CYS A 219 -34.73 -15.94 12.12
CA CYS A 219 -34.98 -17.00 13.03
C CYS A 219 -36.43 -16.95 13.56
N ASP A 220 -36.85 -15.76 13.99
CA ASP A 220 -38.21 -15.54 14.52
C ASP A 220 -39.30 -15.78 13.46
N GLN A 221 -39.05 -15.47 12.21
CA GLN A 221 -39.99 -15.80 11.10
C GLN A 221 -40.16 -17.32 10.94
N VAL A 222 -39.07 -18.08 10.95
CA VAL A 222 -39.13 -19.53 10.85
C VAL A 222 -39.87 -20.12 12.05
N VAL A 223 -39.54 -19.67 13.27
CA VAL A 223 -40.23 -20.12 14.48
C VAL A 223 -41.74 -19.83 14.40
N ARG A 224 -42.11 -18.60 14.05
CA ARG A 224 -43.53 -18.23 13.92
C ARG A 224 -44.25 -19.07 12.87
N TYR A 225 -43.63 -19.28 11.70
CA TYR A 225 -44.22 -20.09 10.64
C TYR A 225 -44.43 -21.54 11.09
N VAL A 226 -43.40 -22.17 11.67
CA VAL A 226 -43.47 -23.56 12.11
C VAL A 226 -44.50 -23.73 13.22
N VAL A 227 -44.54 -22.85 14.22
CA VAL A 227 -45.53 -22.88 15.31
C VAL A 227 -46.95 -22.75 14.76
N ALA A 228 -47.21 -21.84 13.82
CA ALA A 228 -48.50 -21.67 13.19
C ALA A 228 -48.93 -22.95 12.44
N GLU A 229 -48.05 -23.58 11.72
CA GLU A 229 -48.31 -24.81 10.97
C GLU A 229 -48.57 -25.98 11.90
N LEU A 230 -47.82 -26.10 13.02
CA LEU A 230 -48.05 -27.15 14.04
C LEU A 230 -49.39 -26.98 14.73
N GLN A 231 -49.85 -25.74 14.97
CA GLN A 231 -51.19 -25.44 15.49
C GLN A 231 -52.30 -25.84 14.50
N GLN A 232 -52.11 -25.57 13.20
CA GLN A 232 -53.08 -25.98 12.17
C GLN A 232 -53.19 -27.49 12.05
N ARG A 233 -52.09 -28.20 12.22
CA ARG A 233 -52.04 -29.66 12.19
C ARG A 233 -52.48 -30.33 13.52
N HIS A 234 -52.94 -29.54 14.49
CA HIS A 234 -53.36 -30.00 15.83
C HIS A 234 -52.26 -30.75 16.60
N LEU A 235 -50.98 -30.48 16.31
CA LEU A 235 -49.85 -31.10 16.99
C LEU A 235 -49.49 -30.37 18.28
N ILE A 236 -49.85 -29.09 18.41
CA ILE A 236 -49.68 -28.26 19.61
C ILE A 236 -50.98 -27.47 19.90
N ALA A 237 -51.21 -27.15 21.18
CA ALA A 237 -52.37 -26.37 21.58
C ALA A 237 -52.25 -24.91 21.10
N ARG A 238 -53.40 -24.27 20.74
CA ARG A 238 -53.47 -22.84 20.57
C ARG A 238 -53.50 -22.18 21.94
N HIS A 239 -52.52 -21.37 22.24
CA HIS A 239 -52.55 -20.46 23.41
C HIS A 239 -53.24 -19.17 23.04
#